data_26692927dee1782d48fcf58778dcedc9
#
_entry.id   26692927dee1782d48fcf58778dcedc9
#
_cell.length_a   1.000
_cell.length_b   1.000
_cell.length_c   1.000
_cell.angle_alpha   90.00
_cell.angle_beta   90.00
_cell.angle_gamma   90.00
#
_symmetry.space_group_name_H-M   'P 1'
#
loop_
_entity.id
_entity.type
_entity.pdbx_description
1 polymer ?
#
loop_
_entity_poly.entity_id
_entity_poly.type
_entity_poly.pdbx_seq_one_letter_code
_entity_poly.pdbx_strand_id
1 'polypeptide(L)'
;MLTLDTLNVMLAVSEEGMIEEMILALLASPQLALFFEKFPRLKNAVAQDIPRWREALKGRLKETPVPQDLSDEVTAFQQSQTLSTTQFTVQLPQILTLLQKLHSPFAAQAQQLVDNNATFTAALHTLFLQRWRLSLVVQATTLNQQLLEDEREQLLSEVQERMTLSGQLEPLLVENDNSAGRLWDMSEGQLKRGDWQLIVRYGDFLSEQPELMRLAEQLGRSREAKSVPKKDSPMETFRTLVREPATVPEQVDGLQQSDDILRLLPPELATLGITELEYEFYRRLVEKQLLTYRLHGDAWREKISERPVVHQDFDEQPRGPFIVCVDTSGSMGGFNEQCAKAFCLALMRVALADNRRCFIMLFASEVVRYELTGPQGLEQAIRFLSQRFRGGTDIASCFRAIIERMQGPEWTDADAVVISDFIAQRLPDDVVNKVGEPQRKHLHRFHAVAMSQHGKPGIMRIFDHIWRFDTGLRSRLLRRWKR
;
A
#
# COMPACT_ATOMS: atom_id res chain seq x y z
N MET A 1 -29.67 -29.21 -36.52
CA MET A 1 -30.51 -28.02 -36.66
C MET A 1 -29.69 -26.82 -36.21
N LEU A 2 -29.61 -25.74 -36.98
CA LEU A 2 -28.99 -24.51 -36.55
C LEU A 2 -30.07 -23.71 -35.84
N THR A 3 -30.06 -23.77 -34.51
CA THR A 3 -30.88 -22.90 -33.69
C THR A 3 -30.05 -21.67 -33.33
N LEU A 4 -30.68 -20.56 -32.95
CA LEU A 4 -29.98 -19.37 -32.39
C LEU A 4 -29.05 -19.80 -31.26
N ASP A 5 -29.50 -20.78 -30.45
CA ASP A 5 -28.69 -21.33 -29.37
C ASP A 5 -27.43 -22.08 -29.86
N THR A 6 -27.52 -22.82 -30.94
CA THR A 6 -26.33 -23.51 -31.53
C THR A 6 -25.38 -22.53 -32.19
N LEU A 7 -25.89 -21.44 -32.75
CA LEU A 7 -25.07 -20.35 -33.27
C LEU A 7 -24.36 -19.59 -32.13
N ASN A 8 -25.08 -19.30 -31.08
CA ASN A 8 -24.53 -18.70 -29.87
C ASN A 8 -23.46 -19.58 -29.18
N VAL A 9 -23.69 -20.92 -29.14
CA VAL A 9 -22.69 -21.86 -28.59
C VAL A 9 -21.45 -21.93 -29.48
N MET A 10 -21.61 -21.95 -30.81
CA MET A 10 -20.46 -21.91 -31.74
C MET A 10 -19.67 -20.60 -31.63
N LEU A 11 -20.36 -19.49 -31.50
CA LEU A 11 -19.76 -18.16 -31.22
C LEU A 11 -19.00 -18.17 -29.93
N ALA A 12 -19.61 -18.66 -28.83
CA ALA A 12 -18.99 -18.71 -27.53
C ALA A 12 -17.70 -19.56 -27.46
N VAL A 13 -17.67 -20.70 -28.20
CA VAL A 13 -16.47 -21.56 -28.27
C VAL A 13 -15.35 -20.90 -29.07
N SER A 14 -15.66 -20.17 -30.13
CA SER A 14 -14.66 -19.43 -30.90
C SER A 14 -14.15 -18.20 -30.13
N GLU A 15 -14.99 -17.55 -29.32
CA GLU A 15 -14.69 -16.37 -28.54
C GLU A 15 -13.58 -16.62 -27.51
N GLU A 16 -13.59 -17.76 -26.82
CA GLU A 16 -12.56 -18.05 -25.80
C GLU A 16 -11.16 -18.14 -26.38
N GLY A 17 -11.02 -18.85 -27.52
CA GLY A 17 -9.72 -18.94 -28.19
C GLY A 17 -9.25 -17.61 -28.76
N MET A 18 -10.16 -16.83 -29.31
CA MET A 18 -9.85 -15.52 -29.90
C MET A 18 -9.50 -14.47 -28.83
N ILE A 19 -10.17 -14.49 -27.68
CA ILE A 19 -9.82 -13.62 -26.54
C ILE A 19 -8.43 -13.96 -26.01
N GLU A 20 -8.09 -15.24 -25.88
CA GLU A 20 -6.75 -15.65 -25.45
C GLU A 20 -5.67 -15.22 -26.44
N GLU A 21 -5.90 -15.44 -27.73
CA GLU A 21 -4.98 -15.02 -28.76
C GLU A 21 -4.78 -13.50 -28.79
N MET A 22 -5.85 -12.73 -28.61
CA MET A 22 -5.81 -11.28 -28.51
C MET A 22 -5.00 -10.80 -27.31
N ILE A 23 -5.21 -11.39 -26.11
CA ILE A 23 -4.45 -11.06 -24.92
C ILE A 23 -2.97 -11.41 -25.08
N LEU A 24 -2.66 -12.57 -25.66
CA LEU A 24 -1.29 -12.98 -25.95
C LEU A 24 -0.60 -12.04 -26.94
N ALA A 25 -1.31 -11.64 -28.00
CA ALA A 25 -0.81 -10.66 -28.97
C ALA A 25 -0.55 -9.29 -28.35
N LEU A 26 -1.42 -8.87 -27.43
CA LEU A 26 -1.25 -7.64 -26.66
C LEU A 26 -0.01 -7.71 -25.77
N LEU A 27 0.18 -8.81 -25.04
CA LEU A 27 1.35 -9.03 -24.17
C LEU A 27 2.66 -9.16 -24.95
N ALA A 28 2.60 -9.67 -26.19
CA ALA A 28 3.75 -9.80 -27.09
C ALA A 28 4.08 -8.48 -27.81
N SER A 29 3.33 -7.41 -27.58
CA SER A 29 3.59 -6.13 -28.23
C SER A 29 4.98 -5.58 -27.85
N PRO A 30 5.76 -5.04 -28.81
CA PRO A 30 7.10 -4.51 -28.54
C PRO A 30 7.10 -3.39 -27.49
N GLN A 31 6.02 -2.63 -27.42
CA GLN A 31 5.85 -1.53 -26.46
C GLN A 31 5.76 -2.03 -25.02
N LEU A 32 5.01 -3.11 -24.77
CA LEU A 32 4.92 -3.77 -23.48
C LEU A 32 6.25 -4.41 -23.07
N ALA A 33 6.95 -5.05 -24.01
CA ALA A 33 8.24 -5.65 -23.75
C ALA A 33 9.27 -4.60 -23.27
N LEU A 34 9.38 -3.47 -23.97
CA LEU A 34 10.26 -2.35 -23.57
C LEU A 34 9.85 -1.73 -22.24
N PHE A 35 8.54 -1.63 -21.97
CA PHE A 35 8.05 -1.14 -20.68
C PHE A 35 8.43 -2.07 -19.53
N PHE A 36 8.26 -3.38 -19.67
CA PHE A 36 8.63 -4.36 -18.65
C PHE A 36 10.14 -4.47 -18.43
N GLU A 37 10.94 -4.20 -19.46
CA GLU A 37 12.39 -4.10 -19.30
C GLU A 37 12.77 -2.90 -18.43
N LYS A 38 12.08 -1.77 -18.61
CA LYS A 38 12.33 -0.55 -17.85
C LYS A 38 11.72 -0.60 -16.43
N PHE A 39 10.56 -1.24 -16.27
CA PHE A 39 9.80 -1.30 -15.01
C PHE A 39 9.44 -2.75 -14.64
N PRO A 40 10.42 -3.57 -14.22
CA PRO A 40 10.19 -5.00 -13.98
C PRO A 40 9.18 -5.31 -12.87
N ARG A 41 9.05 -4.42 -11.88
CA ARG A 41 8.09 -4.58 -10.78
C ARG A 41 6.64 -4.52 -11.25
N LEU A 42 6.34 -3.69 -12.24
CA LEU A 42 4.99 -3.55 -12.80
C LEU A 42 4.58 -4.75 -13.66
N LYS A 43 5.54 -5.54 -14.16
CA LYS A 43 5.25 -6.74 -14.94
C LYS A 43 4.34 -7.72 -14.22
N ASN A 44 4.61 -7.98 -12.95
CA ASN A 44 3.83 -8.91 -12.14
C ASN A 44 2.41 -8.38 -11.89
N ALA A 45 2.26 -7.08 -11.68
CA ALA A 45 0.97 -6.44 -11.48
C ALA A 45 0.08 -6.52 -12.74
N VAL A 46 0.65 -6.20 -13.91
CA VAL A 46 -0.05 -6.32 -15.19
C VAL A 46 -0.47 -7.77 -15.48
N ALA A 47 0.40 -8.73 -15.15
CA ALA A 47 0.08 -10.15 -15.33
C ALA A 47 -1.09 -10.62 -14.46
N GLN A 48 -1.27 -10.04 -13.27
CA GLN A 48 -2.41 -10.33 -12.39
C GLN A 48 -3.74 -9.78 -12.91
N ASP A 49 -3.74 -8.76 -13.76
CA ASP A 49 -4.95 -8.18 -14.34
C ASP A 49 -5.48 -9.00 -15.55
N ILE A 50 -4.70 -9.91 -16.12
CA ILE A 50 -5.11 -10.71 -17.29
C ILE A 50 -6.44 -11.46 -17.07
N PRO A 51 -6.69 -12.16 -15.95
CA PRO A 51 -7.97 -12.80 -15.71
C PRO A 51 -9.15 -11.81 -15.67
N ARG A 52 -8.94 -10.62 -15.08
CA ARG A 52 -9.94 -9.56 -15.04
C ARG A 52 -10.28 -9.05 -16.44
N TRP A 53 -9.28 -8.81 -17.28
CA TRP A 53 -9.49 -8.39 -18.66
C TRP A 53 -10.27 -9.43 -19.45
N ARG A 54 -9.95 -10.72 -19.26
CA ARG A 54 -10.68 -11.83 -19.88
C ARG A 54 -12.16 -11.81 -19.50
N GLU A 55 -12.47 -11.67 -18.23
CA GLU A 55 -13.87 -11.64 -17.76
C GLU A 55 -14.60 -10.38 -18.22
N ALA A 56 -13.95 -9.23 -18.19
CA ALA A 56 -14.52 -7.98 -18.66
C ALA A 56 -14.83 -8.01 -20.16
N LEU A 57 -13.92 -8.56 -20.98
CA LEU A 57 -14.13 -8.75 -22.42
C LEU A 57 -15.28 -9.71 -22.69
N LYS A 58 -15.34 -10.85 -21.99
CA LYS A 58 -16.47 -11.80 -22.10
C LYS A 58 -17.82 -11.14 -21.74
N GLY A 59 -17.82 -10.27 -20.71
CA GLY A 59 -19.00 -9.51 -20.32
C GLY A 59 -19.45 -8.55 -21.42
N ARG A 60 -18.53 -7.72 -21.93
CA ARG A 60 -18.82 -6.73 -22.98
C ARG A 60 -19.28 -7.36 -24.29
N LEU A 61 -18.64 -8.47 -24.73
CA LEU A 61 -19.06 -9.20 -25.91
C LEU A 61 -20.47 -9.78 -25.78
N LYS A 62 -20.86 -10.26 -24.59
CA LYS A 62 -22.21 -10.75 -24.34
C LYS A 62 -23.28 -9.65 -24.28
N GLU A 63 -22.91 -8.47 -23.83
CA GLU A 63 -23.81 -7.32 -23.74
C GLU A 63 -23.97 -6.58 -25.07
N THR A 64 -23.07 -6.80 -26.03
CA THR A 64 -23.14 -6.17 -27.34
C THR A 64 -24.33 -6.74 -28.13
N PRO A 65 -25.33 -5.92 -28.50
CA PRO A 65 -26.50 -6.43 -29.21
C PRO A 65 -26.10 -6.91 -30.62
N VAL A 66 -26.59 -8.08 -30.98
CA VAL A 66 -26.45 -8.59 -32.37
C VAL A 66 -27.19 -7.61 -33.31
N PRO A 67 -26.59 -7.19 -34.45
CA PRO A 67 -27.25 -6.35 -35.42
C PRO A 67 -28.62 -6.90 -35.82
N GLN A 68 -29.61 -6.03 -35.87
CA GLN A 68 -31.00 -6.43 -36.10
C GLN A 68 -31.16 -7.16 -37.45
N ASP A 69 -30.43 -6.70 -38.47
CA ASP A 69 -30.43 -7.30 -39.80
C ASP A 69 -29.98 -8.78 -39.77
N LEU A 70 -28.93 -9.10 -39.00
CA LEU A 70 -28.44 -10.48 -38.84
C LEU A 70 -29.44 -11.34 -38.06
N SER A 71 -30.05 -10.77 -36.99
CA SER A 71 -31.07 -11.45 -36.19
C SER A 71 -32.32 -11.78 -37.02
N ASP A 72 -32.76 -10.85 -37.86
CA ASP A 72 -33.90 -11.05 -38.78
C ASP A 72 -33.59 -12.09 -39.86
N GLU A 73 -32.36 -12.07 -40.41
CA GLU A 73 -31.93 -13.07 -41.39
C GLU A 73 -31.86 -14.48 -40.78
N VAL A 74 -31.34 -14.62 -39.56
CA VAL A 74 -31.31 -15.92 -38.82
C VAL A 74 -32.75 -16.43 -38.60
N THR A 75 -33.66 -15.54 -38.20
CA THR A 75 -35.08 -15.88 -37.96
C THR A 75 -35.73 -16.36 -39.26
N ALA A 76 -35.51 -15.66 -40.38
CA ALA A 76 -35.99 -16.08 -41.71
C ALA A 76 -35.41 -17.43 -42.16
N PHE A 77 -34.11 -17.66 -41.86
CA PHE A 77 -33.48 -18.94 -42.14
C PHE A 77 -34.10 -20.08 -41.33
N GLN A 78 -34.35 -19.89 -40.03
CA GLN A 78 -35.00 -20.88 -39.15
C GLN A 78 -36.40 -21.22 -39.66
N GLN A 79 -37.20 -20.22 -40.03
CA GLN A 79 -38.51 -20.44 -40.62
C GLN A 79 -38.41 -21.23 -41.97
N SER A 80 -37.42 -20.89 -42.79
CA SER A 80 -37.20 -21.56 -44.07
C SER A 80 -36.78 -23.03 -43.94
N GLN A 81 -36.08 -23.40 -42.87
CA GLN A 81 -35.70 -24.80 -42.59
C GLN A 81 -36.91 -25.72 -42.31
N THR A 82 -38.02 -25.18 -41.81
CA THR A 82 -39.21 -25.94 -41.44
C THR A 82 -40.13 -26.18 -42.65
N LEU A 83 -39.89 -25.51 -43.77
CA LEU A 83 -40.72 -25.59 -44.97
C LEU A 83 -40.43 -26.83 -45.80
N SER A 84 -41.50 -27.42 -46.34
CA SER A 84 -41.36 -28.44 -47.42
C SER A 84 -40.84 -27.80 -48.70
N THR A 85 -40.20 -28.58 -49.58
CA THR A 85 -39.65 -28.07 -50.86
C THR A 85 -40.69 -27.32 -51.70
N THR A 86 -41.95 -27.77 -51.72
CA THR A 86 -43.03 -27.10 -52.42
C THR A 86 -43.43 -25.76 -51.81
N GLN A 87 -43.49 -25.67 -50.49
CA GLN A 87 -43.80 -24.43 -49.75
C GLN A 87 -42.64 -23.44 -49.88
N PHE A 88 -41.39 -23.92 -49.79
CA PHE A 88 -40.21 -23.13 -50.00
C PHE A 88 -40.16 -22.48 -51.37
N THR A 89 -40.49 -23.23 -52.45
CA THR A 89 -40.51 -22.69 -53.82
C THR A 89 -41.52 -21.55 -53.98
N VAL A 90 -42.68 -21.63 -53.30
CA VAL A 90 -43.69 -20.54 -53.28
C VAL A 90 -43.19 -19.28 -52.57
N GLN A 91 -42.46 -19.46 -51.46
CA GLN A 91 -41.94 -18.34 -50.68
C GLN A 91 -40.57 -17.81 -51.16
N LEU A 92 -39.93 -18.48 -52.09
CA LEU A 92 -38.60 -18.16 -52.61
C LEU A 92 -38.45 -16.68 -53.04
N PRO A 93 -39.40 -16.07 -53.81
CA PRO A 93 -39.29 -14.66 -54.19
C PRO A 93 -39.30 -13.72 -52.98
N GLN A 94 -40.08 -14.07 -51.94
CA GLN A 94 -40.13 -13.28 -50.71
C GLN A 94 -38.82 -13.36 -49.91
N ILE A 95 -38.21 -14.56 -49.84
CA ILE A 95 -36.93 -14.82 -49.21
C ILE A 95 -35.82 -14.03 -49.93
N LEU A 96 -35.79 -14.03 -51.26
CA LEU A 96 -34.81 -13.28 -52.06
C LEU A 96 -34.94 -11.77 -51.82
N THR A 97 -36.17 -11.22 -51.81
CA THR A 97 -36.41 -9.80 -51.54
C THR A 97 -36.01 -9.42 -50.12
N LEU A 98 -36.20 -10.29 -49.16
CA LEU A 98 -35.79 -10.10 -47.77
C LEU A 98 -34.26 -10.09 -47.63
N LEU A 99 -33.55 -11.05 -48.25
CA LEU A 99 -32.10 -11.10 -48.28
C LEU A 99 -31.48 -9.85 -48.94
N GLN A 100 -32.09 -9.34 -49.99
CA GLN A 100 -31.68 -8.07 -50.64
C GLN A 100 -31.92 -6.87 -49.75
N LYS A 101 -33.05 -6.81 -49.05
CA LYS A 101 -33.39 -5.74 -48.12
C LYS A 101 -32.45 -5.68 -46.91
N LEU A 102 -32.03 -6.87 -46.41
CA LEU A 102 -31.10 -7.02 -45.31
C LEU A 102 -29.62 -6.87 -45.73
N HIS A 103 -29.37 -6.56 -47.01
CA HIS A 103 -28.01 -6.49 -47.56
C HIS A 103 -27.16 -7.74 -47.29
N SER A 104 -27.79 -8.92 -47.24
CA SER A 104 -27.09 -10.17 -46.94
C SER A 104 -26.04 -10.49 -48.03
N PRO A 105 -24.80 -10.85 -47.65
CA PRO A 105 -23.79 -11.34 -48.60
C PRO A 105 -24.23 -12.55 -49.38
N PHE A 106 -25.20 -13.31 -48.87
CA PHE A 106 -25.77 -14.45 -49.53
C PHE A 106 -26.74 -14.08 -50.68
N ALA A 107 -27.31 -12.88 -50.68
CA ALA A 107 -28.34 -12.47 -51.65
C ALA A 107 -27.93 -12.67 -53.10
N ALA A 108 -26.70 -12.29 -53.48
CA ALA A 108 -26.18 -12.45 -54.83
C ALA A 108 -26.04 -13.95 -55.22
N GLN A 109 -25.54 -14.76 -54.30
CA GLN A 109 -25.41 -16.22 -54.54
C GLN A 109 -26.76 -16.93 -54.57
N ALA A 110 -27.71 -16.51 -53.73
CA ALA A 110 -29.09 -16.99 -53.74
C ALA A 110 -29.77 -16.72 -55.08
N GLN A 111 -29.64 -15.52 -55.62
CA GLN A 111 -30.20 -15.13 -56.93
C GLN A 111 -29.57 -15.98 -58.02
N GLN A 112 -28.23 -16.16 -58.07
CA GLN A 112 -27.56 -16.99 -59.05
C GLN A 112 -27.99 -18.46 -59.01
N LEU A 113 -28.23 -19.03 -57.81
CA LEU A 113 -28.70 -20.40 -57.64
C LEU A 113 -30.10 -20.59 -58.24
N VAL A 114 -30.95 -19.59 -58.16
CA VAL A 114 -32.31 -19.63 -58.74
C VAL A 114 -32.27 -19.42 -60.23
N ASP A 115 -31.52 -18.45 -60.71
CA ASP A 115 -31.47 -18.08 -62.13
C ASP A 115 -30.81 -19.18 -62.99
N ASN A 116 -29.85 -19.93 -62.50
CA ASN A 116 -29.14 -20.98 -63.18
C ASN A 116 -29.92 -22.30 -63.29
N ASN A 117 -31.05 -22.46 -62.61
CA ASN A 117 -31.81 -23.69 -62.55
C ASN A 117 -33.27 -23.48 -62.96
N ALA A 118 -33.69 -24.15 -64.05
CA ALA A 118 -35.05 -24.03 -64.56
C ALA A 118 -36.14 -24.63 -63.65
N THR A 119 -35.78 -25.57 -62.77
CA THR A 119 -36.68 -26.25 -61.85
C THR A 119 -36.03 -26.34 -60.44
N PHE A 120 -36.77 -25.97 -59.39
CA PHE A 120 -36.29 -26.03 -58.01
C PHE A 120 -36.51 -27.43 -57.42
N THR A 121 -35.46 -28.25 -57.41
CA THR A 121 -35.52 -29.66 -56.92
C THR A 121 -35.19 -29.73 -55.43
N ALA A 122 -35.54 -30.87 -54.76
CA ALA A 122 -35.21 -31.08 -53.33
C ALA A 122 -33.69 -31.02 -53.07
N ALA A 123 -32.85 -31.45 -54.03
CA ALA A 123 -31.40 -31.32 -53.88
C ALA A 123 -30.96 -29.88 -53.93
N LEU A 124 -31.57 -29.05 -54.80
CA LEU A 124 -31.28 -27.61 -54.83
C LEU A 124 -31.75 -26.89 -53.59
N HIS A 125 -32.89 -27.27 -53.00
CA HIS A 125 -33.37 -26.75 -51.72
C HIS A 125 -32.36 -27.03 -50.59
N THR A 126 -31.86 -28.25 -50.49
CA THR A 126 -30.84 -28.61 -49.51
C THR A 126 -29.54 -27.82 -49.70
N LEU A 127 -29.07 -27.67 -50.95
CA LEU A 127 -27.88 -26.91 -51.29
C LEU A 127 -28.05 -25.41 -50.96
N PHE A 128 -29.22 -24.83 -51.22
CA PHE A 128 -29.53 -23.44 -50.93
C PHE A 128 -29.45 -23.18 -49.40
N LEU A 129 -30.11 -24.02 -48.60
CA LEU A 129 -30.06 -23.90 -47.12
C LEU A 129 -28.67 -24.14 -46.55
N GLN A 130 -27.88 -25.06 -47.13
CA GLN A 130 -26.49 -25.28 -46.70
C GLN A 130 -25.59 -24.05 -46.96
N ARG A 131 -25.70 -23.46 -48.16
CA ARG A 131 -24.93 -22.24 -48.50
C ARG A 131 -25.38 -21.03 -47.70
N TRP A 132 -26.69 -20.88 -47.48
CA TRP A 132 -27.19 -19.80 -46.64
C TRP A 132 -26.70 -19.94 -45.21
N ARG A 133 -26.76 -21.16 -44.67
CA ARG A 133 -26.17 -21.47 -43.37
C ARG A 133 -24.69 -21.10 -43.27
N LEU A 134 -23.92 -21.46 -44.30
CA LEU A 134 -22.49 -21.15 -44.35
C LEU A 134 -22.26 -19.61 -44.32
N SER A 135 -23.06 -18.90 -45.14
CA SER A 135 -22.99 -17.42 -45.15
C SER A 135 -23.30 -16.81 -43.79
N LEU A 136 -24.34 -17.28 -43.07
CA LEU A 136 -24.66 -16.80 -41.75
C LEU A 136 -23.54 -17.06 -40.72
N VAL A 137 -22.89 -18.22 -40.79
CA VAL A 137 -21.74 -18.52 -39.93
C VAL A 137 -20.57 -17.59 -40.24
N VAL A 138 -20.27 -17.33 -41.50
CA VAL A 138 -19.21 -16.40 -41.90
C VAL A 138 -19.53 -14.98 -41.45
N GLN A 139 -20.76 -14.51 -41.64
CA GLN A 139 -21.18 -13.18 -41.16
C GLN A 139 -21.00 -13.03 -39.64
N ALA A 140 -21.44 -14.01 -38.87
CA ALA A 140 -21.32 -14.02 -37.42
C ALA A 140 -19.86 -14.03 -36.97
N THR A 141 -19.00 -14.86 -37.61
CA THR A 141 -17.56 -14.88 -37.26
C THR A 141 -16.87 -13.58 -37.63
N THR A 142 -17.20 -12.94 -38.76
CA THR A 142 -16.64 -11.65 -39.18
C THR A 142 -17.05 -10.54 -38.19
N LEU A 143 -18.32 -10.54 -37.76
CA LEU A 143 -18.80 -9.60 -36.77
C LEU A 143 -18.03 -9.73 -35.44
N ASN A 144 -17.86 -10.96 -34.95
CA ASN A 144 -17.09 -11.21 -33.73
C ASN A 144 -15.62 -10.76 -33.85
N GLN A 145 -15.00 -10.99 -35.00
CA GLN A 145 -13.65 -10.51 -35.27
C GLN A 145 -13.56 -8.99 -35.22
N GLN A 146 -14.52 -8.29 -35.82
CA GLN A 146 -14.57 -6.82 -35.79
C GLN A 146 -14.76 -6.31 -34.36
N LEU A 147 -15.71 -6.87 -33.59
CA LEU A 147 -15.92 -6.49 -32.19
C LEU A 147 -14.69 -6.74 -31.33
N LEU A 148 -14.00 -7.87 -31.54
CA LEU A 148 -12.76 -8.16 -30.79
C LEU A 148 -11.62 -7.23 -31.17
N GLU A 149 -11.52 -6.79 -32.43
CA GLU A 149 -10.50 -5.85 -32.87
C GLU A 149 -10.75 -4.45 -32.27
N ASP A 150 -12.00 -3.99 -32.26
CA ASP A 150 -12.40 -2.73 -31.63
C ASP A 150 -12.10 -2.75 -30.10
N GLU A 151 -12.46 -3.84 -29.42
CA GLU A 151 -12.17 -4.03 -28.00
C GLU A 151 -10.66 -4.14 -27.72
N ARG A 152 -9.90 -4.76 -28.62
CA ARG A 152 -8.44 -4.81 -28.54
C ARG A 152 -7.82 -3.42 -28.61
N GLU A 153 -8.25 -2.60 -29.56
CA GLU A 153 -7.74 -1.22 -29.68
C GLU A 153 -8.05 -0.39 -28.42
N GLN A 154 -9.26 -0.51 -27.89
CA GLN A 154 -9.64 0.15 -26.65
C GLN A 154 -8.79 -0.32 -25.47
N LEU A 155 -8.64 -1.63 -25.29
CA LEU A 155 -7.82 -2.20 -24.21
C LEU A 155 -6.35 -1.82 -24.36
N LEU A 156 -5.82 -1.81 -25.58
CA LEU A 156 -4.44 -1.39 -25.85
C LEU A 156 -4.23 0.08 -25.45
N SER A 157 -5.15 0.95 -25.81
CA SER A 157 -5.10 2.37 -25.46
C SER A 157 -5.16 2.56 -23.95
N GLU A 158 -6.07 1.89 -23.26
CA GLU A 158 -6.19 1.94 -21.80
C GLU A 158 -4.92 1.46 -21.10
N VAL A 159 -4.40 0.30 -21.52
CA VAL A 159 -3.16 -0.25 -20.95
C VAL A 159 -1.98 0.66 -21.20
N GLN A 160 -1.85 1.26 -22.37
CA GLN A 160 -0.77 2.21 -22.68
C GLN A 160 -0.84 3.48 -21.83
N GLU A 161 -2.03 4.03 -21.59
CA GLU A 161 -2.21 5.17 -20.71
C GLU A 161 -1.83 4.82 -19.26
N ARG A 162 -2.33 3.70 -18.75
CA ARG A 162 -1.99 3.20 -17.41
C ARG A 162 -0.50 2.90 -17.26
N MET A 163 0.14 2.31 -18.28
CA MET A 163 1.59 2.06 -18.30
C MET A 163 2.39 3.34 -18.22
N THR A 164 2.04 4.34 -19.04
CA THR A 164 2.73 5.63 -19.05
C THR A 164 2.64 6.29 -17.67
N LEU A 165 1.46 6.29 -17.08
CA LEU A 165 1.19 6.87 -15.77
C LEU A 165 1.93 6.11 -14.65
N SER A 166 1.77 4.79 -14.60
CA SER A 166 2.41 3.95 -13.57
C SER A 166 3.93 3.97 -13.68
N GLY A 167 4.48 3.97 -14.91
CA GLY A 167 5.93 4.03 -15.13
C GLY A 167 6.54 5.37 -14.70
N GLN A 168 5.81 6.48 -14.80
CA GLN A 168 6.29 7.78 -14.35
C GLN A 168 6.17 7.96 -12.84
N LEU A 169 5.18 7.34 -12.21
CA LEU A 169 4.96 7.43 -10.77
C LEU A 169 5.71 6.34 -10.00
N GLU A 170 6.14 5.26 -10.64
CA GLU A 170 6.88 4.16 -10.01
C GLU A 170 8.09 4.65 -9.22
N PRO A 171 9.02 5.47 -9.74
CA PRO A 171 10.19 5.91 -8.98
C PRO A 171 9.84 6.80 -7.79
N LEU A 172 8.66 7.42 -7.77
CA LEU A 172 8.21 8.32 -6.71
C LEU A 172 7.44 7.60 -5.60
N LEU A 173 6.64 6.60 -5.94
CA LEU A 173 5.65 5.99 -5.04
C LEU A 173 5.93 4.52 -4.73
N VAL A 174 6.78 3.84 -5.50
CA VAL A 174 6.99 2.40 -5.37
C VAL A 174 8.29 2.09 -4.63
N GLU A 175 8.18 1.32 -3.55
CA GLU A 175 9.33 0.82 -2.79
C GLU A 175 9.56 -0.69 -2.99
N ASN A 176 8.47 -1.45 -3.14
CA ASN A 176 8.47 -2.91 -3.27
C ASN A 176 7.47 -3.40 -4.32
N ASP A 177 7.45 -4.70 -4.60
CA ASP A 177 6.58 -5.29 -5.61
C ASP A 177 5.09 -5.17 -5.25
N ASN A 178 4.74 -5.24 -3.96
CA ASN A 178 3.36 -5.05 -3.50
C ASN A 178 2.88 -3.63 -3.76
N SER A 179 3.73 -2.61 -3.52
CA SER A 179 3.39 -1.22 -3.81
C SER A 179 3.27 -0.95 -5.32
N ALA A 180 4.05 -1.66 -6.15
CA ALA A 180 3.91 -1.61 -7.60
C ALA A 180 2.54 -2.14 -8.06
N GLY A 181 2.09 -3.26 -7.49
CA GLY A 181 0.77 -3.83 -7.77
C GLY A 181 -0.36 -2.87 -7.41
N ARG A 182 -0.30 -2.29 -6.22
CA ARG A 182 -1.31 -1.31 -5.79
C ARG A 182 -1.29 -0.03 -6.60
N LEU A 183 -0.12 0.47 -7.00
CA LEU A 183 -0.03 1.63 -7.89
C LEU A 183 -0.71 1.35 -9.22
N TRP A 184 -0.53 0.16 -9.76
CA TRP A 184 -1.21 -0.29 -10.97
C TRP A 184 -2.73 -0.35 -10.79
N ASP A 185 -3.23 -0.94 -9.70
CA ASP A 185 -4.67 -1.01 -9.38
C ASP A 185 -5.27 0.40 -9.25
N MET A 186 -4.57 1.33 -8.59
CA MET A 186 -5.00 2.72 -8.40
C MET A 186 -4.98 3.56 -9.68
N SER A 187 -4.34 3.08 -10.73
CA SER A 187 -4.27 3.75 -12.04
C SER A 187 -5.49 3.48 -12.92
N GLU A 188 -6.49 2.72 -12.44
CA GLU A 188 -7.77 2.56 -13.11
C GLU A 188 -8.51 3.90 -13.20
N GLY A 189 -8.99 4.25 -14.39
CA GLY A 189 -9.78 5.47 -14.63
C GLY A 189 -9.21 6.37 -15.73
N GLN A 190 -10.02 7.34 -16.15
CA GLN A 190 -9.64 8.29 -17.19
C GLN A 190 -8.89 9.49 -16.60
N LEU A 191 -7.58 9.36 -16.42
CA LEU A 191 -6.73 10.46 -16.00
C LEU A 191 -6.20 11.23 -17.22
N LYS A 192 -6.48 12.53 -17.29
CA LYS A 192 -5.95 13.38 -18.37
C LYS A 192 -4.44 13.56 -18.20
N ARG A 193 -3.70 13.58 -19.31
CA ARG A 193 -2.23 13.71 -19.34
C ARG A 193 -1.63 14.87 -18.53
N GLY A 194 -2.41 15.91 -18.22
CA GLY A 194 -1.94 17.06 -17.43
C GLY A 194 -2.06 16.89 -15.91
N ASP A 195 -2.93 16.00 -15.47
CA ASP A 195 -3.34 15.98 -14.05
C ASP A 195 -2.30 15.32 -13.15
N TRP A 196 -1.61 14.29 -13.63
CA TRP A 196 -0.57 13.59 -12.87
C TRP A 196 0.74 14.39 -12.68
N GLN A 197 0.96 15.46 -13.48
CA GLN A 197 2.11 16.36 -13.29
C GLN A 197 2.13 16.97 -11.88
N LEU A 198 0.98 17.10 -11.23
CA LEU A 198 0.90 17.54 -9.84
C LEU A 198 1.58 16.55 -8.90
N ILE A 199 1.37 15.25 -9.09
CA ILE A 199 2.01 14.21 -8.26
C ILE A 199 3.53 14.26 -8.46
N VAL A 200 4.01 14.36 -9.69
CA VAL A 200 5.44 14.47 -10.00
C VAL A 200 6.01 15.73 -9.34
N ARG A 201 5.38 16.88 -9.49
CA ARG A 201 5.84 18.12 -8.86
C ARG A 201 5.96 18.03 -7.34
N TYR A 202 4.99 17.41 -6.67
CA TYR A 202 5.06 17.23 -5.22
C TYR A 202 6.02 16.10 -4.83
N GLY A 203 6.22 15.10 -5.68
CA GLY A 203 7.26 14.08 -5.52
C GLY A 203 8.66 14.68 -5.60
N ASP A 204 8.93 15.55 -6.59
CA ASP A 204 10.18 16.30 -6.70
C ASP A 204 10.40 17.20 -5.48
N PHE A 205 9.35 17.92 -5.06
CA PHE A 205 9.41 18.72 -3.84
C PHE A 205 9.69 17.87 -2.59
N LEU A 206 9.13 16.65 -2.49
CA LEU A 206 9.39 15.72 -1.40
C LEU A 206 10.85 15.25 -1.41
N SER A 207 11.42 14.96 -2.59
CA SER A 207 12.84 14.59 -2.73
C SER A 207 13.75 15.71 -2.25
N GLU A 208 13.32 16.95 -2.39
CA GLU A 208 14.00 18.12 -1.86
C GLU A 208 13.87 18.28 -0.33
N GLN A 209 12.95 17.59 0.32
CA GLN A 209 12.69 17.70 1.76
C GLN A 209 12.77 16.31 2.44
N PRO A 210 13.96 15.71 2.56
CA PRO A 210 14.13 14.36 3.11
C PRO A 210 13.65 14.23 4.56
N GLU A 211 13.52 15.35 5.29
CA GLU A 211 12.98 15.37 6.65
C GLU A 211 11.50 14.97 6.67
N LEU A 212 10.71 15.37 5.65
CA LEU A 212 9.31 14.98 5.56
C LEU A 212 9.14 13.48 5.30
N MET A 213 10.00 12.91 4.45
CA MET A 213 9.98 11.47 4.19
C MET A 213 10.36 10.67 5.44
N ARG A 214 11.42 11.06 6.14
CA ARG A 214 11.83 10.43 7.41
C ARG A 214 10.72 10.49 8.46
N LEU A 215 10.01 11.61 8.54
CA LEU A 215 8.91 11.79 9.48
C LEU A 215 7.73 10.88 9.12
N ALA A 216 7.41 10.72 7.83
CA ALA A 216 6.39 9.78 7.36
C ALA A 216 6.76 8.32 7.66
N GLU A 217 8.02 7.94 7.46
CA GLU A 217 8.54 6.62 7.80
C GLU A 217 8.51 6.37 9.33
N GLN A 218 8.86 7.36 10.14
CA GLN A 218 8.79 7.26 11.61
C GLN A 218 7.35 7.06 12.08
N LEU A 219 6.39 7.79 11.51
CA LEU A 219 4.97 7.59 11.77
C LEU A 219 4.52 6.19 11.34
N GLY A 220 5.03 5.69 10.22
CA GLY A 220 4.77 4.33 9.76
C GLY A 220 5.29 3.25 10.71
N ARG A 221 6.42 3.49 11.39
CA ARG A 221 7.07 2.54 12.32
C ARG A 221 6.59 2.66 13.77
N SER A 222 5.80 3.67 14.11
CA SER A 222 5.53 4.06 15.51
C SER A 222 4.63 3.11 16.31
N ARG A 223 4.30 1.91 15.83
CA ARG A 223 3.78 0.85 16.68
C ARG A 223 4.93 0.22 17.45
N GLU A 224 5.24 0.74 18.63
CA GLU A 224 6.02 0.01 19.61
C GLU A 224 5.26 -1.27 19.97
N ALA A 225 5.85 -2.40 19.57
CA ALA A 225 5.40 -3.68 20.08
C ALA A 225 5.49 -3.61 21.62
N LYS A 226 4.35 -3.67 22.32
CA LYS A 226 4.37 -3.90 23.75
C LYS A 226 5.06 -5.24 23.94
N SER A 227 6.23 -5.23 24.59
CA SER A 227 6.90 -6.45 25.01
C SER A 227 5.96 -7.22 25.94
N VAL A 228 5.34 -8.24 25.42
CA VAL A 228 4.58 -9.19 26.24
C VAL A 228 5.60 -10.13 26.84
N PRO A 229 5.80 -10.15 28.18
CA PRO A 229 6.71 -11.10 28.80
C PRO A 229 6.14 -12.51 28.59
N LYS A 230 6.78 -13.28 27.74
CA LYS A 230 6.45 -14.72 27.58
C LYS A 230 6.85 -15.43 28.84
N LYS A 231 5.94 -16.19 29.44
CA LYS A 231 6.15 -16.94 30.69
C LYS A 231 7.22 -18.03 30.61
N ASP A 232 7.66 -18.40 29.42
CA ASP A 232 8.64 -19.46 29.19
C ASP A 232 9.87 -18.92 28.42
N SER A 233 10.55 -17.92 28.98
CA SER A 233 11.79 -17.43 28.40
C SER A 233 12.93 -18.39 28.80
N PRO A 234 13.72 -18.91 27.86
CA PRO A 234 14.91 -19.69 28.21
C PRO A 234 15.86 -18.82 29.01
N MET A 235 16.41 -19.36 30.09
CA MET A 235 17.44 -18.70 30.88
C MET A 235 18.76 -18.71 30.11
N GLU A 236 19.26 -17.55 29.73
CA GLU A 236 20.62 -17.46 29.20
C GLU A 236 21.61 -17.18 30.33
N THR A 237 22.71 -17.91 30.32
CA THR A 237 23.81 -17.76 31.25
C THR A 237 24.76 -16.69 30.71
N PHE A 238 24.86 -15.57 31.40
CA PHE A 238 25.86 -14.54 31.14
C PHE A 238 27.06 -14.70 32.02
N ARG A 239 28.25 -14.71 31.42
CA ARG A 239 29.50 -14.60 32.16
C ARG A 239 29.81 -13.09 32.35
N THR A 240 29.68 -12.67 33.60
CA THR A 240 29.99 -11.26 33.94
C THR A 240 31.26 -11.25 34.78
N LEU A 241 32.22 -10.45 34.40
CA LEU A 241 33.38 -10.19 35.22
C LEU A 241 32.99 -9.26 36.35
N VAL A 242 32.99 -9.79 37.58
CA VAL A 242 32.69 -9.00 38.77
C VAL A 242 34.00 -8.76 39.54
N ARG A 243 34.23 -7.55 39.96
CA ARG A 243 35.34 -7.19 40.82
C ARG A 243 35.00 -7.58 42.24
N GLU A 244 35.68 -8.62 42.77
CA GLU A 244 35.52 -9.09 44.13
C GLU A 244 36.85 -8.92 44.90
N PRO A 245 36.82 -8.77 46.24
CA PRO A 245 38.03 -8.74 47.03
C PRO A 245 38.88 -10.00 46.77
N ALA A 246 40.13 -9.83 46.46
CA ALA A 246 41.05 -10.97 46.20
C ALA A 246 41.24 -11.81 47.45
N THR A 247 41.23 -13.12 47.31
CA THR A 247 41.51 -14.06 48.39
C THR A 247 42.96 -13.92 48.93
N VAL A 248 43.86 -13.43 48.04
CA VAL A 248 45.25 -13.11 48.39
C VAL A 248 45.52 -11.67 47.93
N PRO A 249 45.31 -10.70 48.79
CA PRO A 249 45.60 -9.32 48.43
C PRO A 249 47.10 -9.05 48.39
N GLU A 250 47.59 -8.42 47.34
CA GLU A 250 49.02 -8.21 47.06
C GLU A 250 49.50 -6.77 47.29
N GLN A 251 48.57 -5.80 47.33
CA GLN A 251 48.89 -4.39 47.45
C GLN A 251 48.78 -3.87 48.86
N VAL A 252 49.78 -3.18 49.35
CA VAL A 252 49.78 -2.54 50.65
C VAL A 252 48.97 -1.23 50.52
N ASP A 253 47.84 -1.14 51.20
CA ASP A 253 46.94 0.04 51.23
C ASP A 253 47.16 0.94 52.46
N GLY A 254 47.80 0.39 53.48
CA GLY A 254 48.05 1.14 54.69
C GLY A 254 48.53 0.28 55.85
N LEU A 255 48.42 0.85 57.06
CA LEU A 255 48.79 0.18 58.34
C LEU A 255 47.52 -0.04 59.14
N GLN A 256 47.48 -1.16 59.86
CA GLN A 256 46.42 -1.49 60.80
C GLN A 256 46.96 -2.14 62.04
N GLN A 257 46.20 -2.20 63.14
CA GLN A 257 46.48 -2.97 64.31
C GLN A 257 45.79 -4.31 64.21
N SER A 258 46.58 -5.39 64.37
CA SER A 258 46.03 -6.74 64.32
C SER A 258 46.95 -7.77 65.00
N ASP A 259 46.56 -9.04 65.05
CA ASP A 259 47.32 -10.16 65.56
C ASP A 259 48.00 -10.97 64.44
N ASP A 260 48.02 -10.40 63.20
CA ASP A 260 48.59 -11.12 62.04
C ASP A 260 50.11 -11.02 61.99
N ILE A 261 50.77 -12.02 62.54
CA ILE A 261 52.23 -12.10 62.63
C ILE A 261 52.91 -12.14 61.26
N LEU A 262 52.22 -12.64 60.20
CA LEU A 262 52.81 -12.70 58.87
C LEU A 262 52.90 -11.37 58.17
N ARG A 263 52.26 -10.35 58.70
CA ARG A 263 52.21 -8.99 58.08
C ARG A 263 52.78 -7.94 59.00
N LEU A 264 53.63 -8.33 59.92
CA LEU A 264 54.27 -7.42 60.88
C LEU A 264 55.11 -6.34 60.18
N LEU A 265 55.12 -5.12 60.73
CA LEU A 265 56.06 -4.10 60.37
C LEU A 265 57.46 -4.41 60.91
N PRO A 266 58.54 -3.98 60.24
CA PRO A 266 59.89 -4.18 60.73
C PRO A 266 60.15 -3.67 62.17
N PRO A 267 59.59 -2.52 62.59
CA PRO A 267 59.75 -2.10 63.99
C PRO A 267 59.17 -3.06 65.03
N GLU A 268 58.05 -3.70 64.74
CA GLU A 268 57.45 -4.70 65.66
C GLU A 268 58.29 -6.00 65.67
N LEU A 269 58.85 -6.40 64.56
CA LEU A 269 59.80 -7.52 64.50
C LEU A 269 61.06 -7.21 65.30
N ALA A 270 61.55 -5.98 65.31
CA ALA A 270 62.73 -5.60 66.09
C ALA A 270 62.51 -5.73 67.59
N THR A 271 61.27 -5.62 68.13
CA THR A 271 60.98 -5.79 69.55
C THR A 271 61.19 -7.23 70.02
N LEU A 272 61.08 -8.25 69.16
CA LEU A 272 61.39 -9.64 69.45
C LEU A 272 62.89 -9.90 69.58
N GLY A 273 63.72 -9.06 69.01
CA GLY A 273 65.18 -9.18 69.09
C GLY A 273 65.81 -8.54 70.37
N ILE A 274 64.97 -7.90 71.15
CA ILE A 274 65.37 -7.23 72.37
C ILE A 274 64.67 -7.85 73.60
N THR A 275 65.40 -8.56 74.45
CA THR A 275 64.86 -9.37 75.54
C THR A 275 63.95 -8.54 76.52
N GLU A 276 64.22 -7.26 76.71
CA GLU A 276 63.44 -6.41 77.57
C GLU A 276 62.06 -5.97 76.95
N LEU A 277 61.97 -6.04 75.64
CA LEU A 277 60.74 -5.66 74.89
C LEU A 277 59.93 -6.86 74.44
N GLU A 278 60.41 -8.10 74.62
CA GLU A 278 59.73 -9.29 74.21
C GLU A 278 58.33 -9.49 74.88
N TYR A 279 58.26 -9.12 76.19
CA TYR A 279 56.97 -9.20 76.91
C TYR A 279 55.97 -8.15 76.41
N GLU A 280 56.43 -7.02 75.95
CA GLU A 280 55.55 -5.96 75.35
C GLU A 280 55.03 -6.38 74.01
N PHE A 281 55.84 -7.11 73.21
CA PHE A 281 55.39 -7.73 71.96
C PHE A 281 54.26 -8.72 72.24
N TYR A 282 54.40 -9.67 73.16
CA TYR A 282 53.38 -10.63 73.46
C TYR A 282 52.11 -9.94 74.06
N ARG A 283 52.23 -8.88 74.83
CA ARG A 283 51.10 -8.13 75.29
C ARG A 283 50.30 -7.57 74.09
N ARG A 284 50.98 -6.88 73.19
CA ARG A 284 50.37 -6.31 71.98
C ARG A 284 49.77 -7.37 71.05
N LEU A 285 50.38 -8.52 70.95
CA LEU A 285 49.81 -9.64 70.20
C LEU A 285 48.47 -10.07 70.76
N VAL A 286 48.41 -10.29 72.07
CA VAL A 286 47.16 -10.74 72.74
C VAL A 286 46.08 -9.65 72.67
N GLU A 287 46.49 -8.34 72.83
CA GLU A 287 45.58 -7.24 72.71
C GLU A 287 45.23 -6.85 71.26
N LYS A 288 45.80 -7.57 70.24
CA LYS A 288 45.61 -7.29 68.79
C LYS A 288 46.06 -5.87 68.39
N GLN A 289 47.09 -5.36 69.00
CA GLN A 289 47.61 -4.00 68.81
C GLN A 289 48.94 -3.97 68.03
N LEU A 290 49.40 -5.10 67.51
CA LEU A 290 50.59 -5.13 66.63
C LEU A 290 50.34 -4.36 65.35
N LEU A 291 51.31 -3.52 64.95
CA LEU A 291 51.26 -2.78 63.69
C LEU A 291 51.57 -3.75 62.56
N THR A 292 50.58 -3.90 61.67
CA THR A 292 50.65 -4.82 60.51
C THR A 292 50.30 -4.07 59.25
N TYR A 293 50.80 -4.57 58.10
CA TYR A 293 50.40 -4.08 56.81
C TYR A 293 48.95 -4.44 56.49
N ARG A 294 48.14 -3.39 56.15
CA ARG A 294 46.82 -3.61 55.59
C ARG A 294 46.96 -3.84 54.08
N LEU A 295 46.62 -5.05 53.64
CA LEU A 295 46.66 -5.36 52.23
C LEU A 295 45.29 -5.23 51.59
N HIS A 296 45.27 -4.68 50.37
CA HIS A 296 44.10 -4.58 49.55
C HIS A 296 44.41 -5.24 48.21
N GLY A 297 43.41 -5.87 47.62
CA GLY A 297 43.50 -6.46 46.30
C GLY A 297 42.14 -6.84 45.81
N ASP A 298 41.90 -6.54 44.53
CA ASP A 298 40.68 -6.88 43.86
C ASP A 298 41.03 -7.90 42.75
N ALA A 299 40.30 -8.97 42.72
CA ALA A 299 40.38 -9.96 41.63
C ALA A 299 39.11 -9.94 40.78
N TRP A 300 39.31 -10.00 39.47
CA TRP A 300 38.22 -10.17 38.57
C TRP A 300 37.82 -11.66 38.54
N ARG A 301 36.59 -11.95 38.97
CA ARG A 301 36.03 -13.30 38.89
C ARG A 301 34.89 -13.35 37.90
N GLU A 302 34.88 -14.41 37.09
CA GLU A 302 33.73 -14.71 36.25
C GLU A 302 32.59 -15.22 37.11
N LYS A 303 31.51 -14.45 37.18
CA LYS A 303 30.27 -14.86 37.81
C LYS A 303 29.28 -15.23 36.72
N ILE A 304 28.81 -16.46 36.76
CA ILE A 304 27.74 -16.92 35.91
C ILE A 304 26.44 -16.43 36.54
N SER A 305 25.76 -15.49 35.89
CA SER A 305 24.46 -15.02 36.32
C SER A 305 23.42 -15.40 35.26
N GLU A 306 22.38 -16.04 35.70
CA GLU A 306 21.23 -16.38 34.86
C GLU A 306 20.30 -15.22 34.84
N ARG A 307 20.07 -14.65 33.64
CA ARG A 307 19.02 -13.66 33.40
C ARG A 307 17.98 -14.29 32.49
N PRO A 308 16.69 -14.11 32.77
CA PRO A 308 15.67 -14.43 31.80
C PRO A 308 15.88 -13.51 30.61
N VAL A 309 16.19 -14.09 29.44
CA VAL A 309 16.21 -13.36 28.20
C VAL A 309 14.76 -13.12 27.84
N VAL A 310 14.35 -11.88 28.00
CA VAL A 310 13.10 -11.44 27.40
C VAL A 310 13.35 -11.42 25.90
N HIS A 311 13.11 -12.52 25.21
CA HIS A 311 12.90 -12.47 23.77
C HIS A 311 11.67 -11.61 23.58
N GLN A 312 11.90 -10.37 23.20
CA GLN A 312 10.87 -9.57 22.58
C GLN A 312 10.62 -10.20 21.22
N ASP A 313 9.78 -11.25 21.19
CA ASP A 313 9.05 -11.54 19.98
C ASP A 313 8.24 -10.27 19.75
N PHE A 314 8.72 -9.47 18.84
CA PHE A 314 7.93 -8.41 18.25
C PHE A 314 6.84 -9.14 17.48
N ASP A 315 5.72 -9.44 18.15
CA ASP A 315 4.48 -9.67 17.43
C ASP A 315 4.30 -8.41 16.60
N GLU A 316 4.60 -8.51 15.31
CA GLU A 316 4.28 -7.48 14.34
C GLU A 316 2.77 -7.35 14.32
N GLN A 317 2.24 -6.58 15.27
CA GLN A 317 0.83 -6.24 15.24
C GLN A 317 0.59 -5.54 13.89
N PRO A 318 -0.41 -6.00 13.13
CA PRO A 318 -0.69 -5.41 11.84
C PRO A 318 -0.86 -3.90 12.00
N ARG A 319 -0.06 -3.14 11.28
CA ARG A 319 -0.10 -1.68 11.31
C ARG A 319 -1.42 -1.23 10.71
N GLY A 320 -2.21 -0.47 11.45
CA GLY A 320 -3.52 0.01 11.03
C GLY A 320 -3.48 1.01 9.86
N PRO A 321 -4.62 1.32 9.27
CA PRO A 321 -4.74 2.33 8.22
C PRO A 321 -4.42 3.74 8.75
N PHE A 322 -4.08 4.67 7.84
CA PHE A 322 -3.91 6.08 8.18
C PHE A 322 -5.19 6.89 7.93
N ILE A 323 -5.57 7.71 8.92
CA ILE A 323 -6.54 8.78 8.75
C ILE A 323 -5.80 10.11 8.88
N VAL A 324 -5.54 10.77 7.77
CA VAL A 324 -4.78 12.02 7.72
C VAL A 324 -5.74 13.19 7.63
N CYS A 325 -5.67 14.12 8.58
CA CYS A 325 -6.49 15.32 8.59
C CYS A 325 -5.61 16.53 8.34
N VAL A 326 -5.92 17.27 7.29
CA VAL A 326 -5.14 18.42 6.87
C VAL A 326 -5.95 19.70 7.06
N ASP A 327 -5.38 20.62 7.81
CA ASP A 327 -5.89 21.96 8.00
C ASP A 327 -5.73 22.77 6.72
N THR A 328 -6.85 23.30 6.21
CA THR A 328 -6.87 24.12 5.01
C THR A 328 -7.11 25.60 5.30
N SER A 329 -6.85 26.03 6.53
CA SER A 329 -6.95 27.43 6.93
C SER A 329 -6.02 28.35 6.13
N GLY A 330 -6.33 29.63 6.09
CA GLY A 330 -5.53 30.61 5.36
C GLY A 330 -4.09 30.72 5.86
N SER A 331 -3.81 30.43 7.16
CA SER A 331 -2.47 30.40 7.74
C SER A 331 -1.63 29.23 7.24
N MET A 332 -2.28 28.15 6.79
CA MET A 332 -1.64 26.99 6.18
C MET A 332 -1.33 27.18 4.69
N GLY A 333 -1.61 28.34 4.10
CA GLY A 333 -1.33 28.64 2.70
C GLY A 333 0.17 28.77 2.38
N GLY A 334 0.49 28.73 1.08
CA GLY A 334 1.85 28.94 0.57
C GLY A 334 2.80 27.75 0.83
N PHE A 335 3.89 27.97 1.55
CA PHE A 335 4.89 26.91 1.79
C PHE A 335 4.37 25.83 2.72
N ASN A 336 3.56 26.16 3.73
CA ASN A 336 2.93 25.18 4.61
C ASN A 336 2.02 24.24 3.83
N GLU A 337 1.23 24.77 2.89
CA GLU A 337 0.41 23.98 1.98
C GLU A 337 1.25 22.98 1.15
N GLN A 338 2.36 23.45 0.59
CA GLN A 338 3.26 22.59 -0.18
C GLN A 338 3.85 21.47 0.69
N CYS A 339 4.30 21.79 1.90
CA CYS A 339 4.81 20.81 2.85
C CYS A 339 3.75 19.81 3.29
N ALA A 340 2.53 20.25 3.59
CA ALA A 340 1.43 19.39 4.00
C ALA A 340 1.03 18.42 2.88
N LYS A 341 0.92 18.89 1.65
CA LYS A 341 0.62 18.07 0.47
C LYS A 341 1.71 17.06 0.17
N ALA A 342 2.98 17.48 0.20
CA ALA A 342 4.11 16.59 0.01
C ALA A 342 4.21 15.53 1.12
N PHE A 343 3.89 15.90 2.35
CA PHE A 343 3.85 14.96 3.47
C PHE A 343 2.72 13.93 3.34
N CYS A 344 1.55 14.34 2.85
CA CYS A 344 0.47 13.39 2.54
C CYS A 344 0.88 12.41 1.43
N LEU A 345 1.63 12.87 0.43
CA LEU A 345 2.19 12.00 -0.61
C LEU A 345 3.23 11.01 -0.02
N ALA A 346 4.05 11.45 0.93
CA ALA A 346 4.98 10.59 1.66
C ALA A 346 4.24 9.51 2.48
N LEU A 347 3.16 9.89 3.19
CA LEU A 347 2.33 8.93 3.92
C LEU A 347 1.63 7.93 2.97
N MET A 348 1.17 8.38 1.82
CA MET A 348 0.62 7.50 0.78
C MET A 348 1.67 6.48 0.30
N ARG A 349 2.91 6.92 0.07
CA ARG A 349 4.02 6.04 -0.31
C ARG A 349 4.28 4.98 0.76
N VAL A 350 4.36 5.38 2.03
CA VAL A 350 4.51 4.44 3.17
C VAL A 350 3.32 3.49 3.27
N ALA A 351 2.09 4.00 3.08
CA ALA A 351 0.89 3.18 3.12
C ALA A 351 0.86 2.14 1.98
N LEU A 352 1.34 2.50 0.80
CA LEU A 352 1.47 1.56 -0.33
C LEU A 352 2.52 0.48 -0.05
N ALA A 353 3.67 0.86 0.50
CA ALA A 353 4.75 -0.08 0.85
C ALA A 353 4.32 -1.09 1.92
N ASP A 354 3.59 -0.64 2.92
CA ASP A 354 3.11 -1.45 4.06
C ASP A 354 1.76 -2.15 3.80
N ASN A 355 1.19 -2.05 2.61
CA ASN A 355 -0.15 -2.54 2.28
C ASN A 355 -1.26 -1.99 3.20
N ARG A 356 -1.18 -0.72 3.56
CA ARG A 356 -2.13 -0.02 4.44
C ARG A 356 -3.08 0.86 3.62
N ARG A 357 -4.26 1.15 4.18
CA ARG A 357 -5.15 2.17 3.61
C ARG A 357 -4.72 3.56 4.06
N CYS A 358 -4.88 4.56 3.19
CA CYS A 358 -4.62 5.97 3.48
C CYS A 358 -5.85 6.79 3.09
N PHE A 359 -6.43 7.46 4.07
CA PHE A 359 -7.60 8.30 3.93
C PHE A 359 -7.27 9.73 4.34
N ILE A 360 -7.54 10.70 3.47
CA ILE A 360 -7.29 12.12 3.74
C ILE A 360 -8.61 12.86 3.94
N MET A 361 -8.67 13.65 4.99
CA MET A 361 -9.73 14.60 5.25
C MET A 361 -9.18 16.01 5.25
N LEU A 362 -9.73 16.90 4.44
CA LEU A 362 -9.49 18.33 4.53
C LEU A 362 -10.55 18.95 5.43
N PHE A 363 -10.12 19.69 6.41
CA PHE A 363 -11.05 20.40 7.28
C PHE A 363 -10.88 21.92 7.16
N ALA A 364 -12.00 22.56 6.92
CA ALA A 364 -12.16 24.00 6.88
C ALA A 364 -13.48 24.35 7.57
N SER A 365 -14.43 24.97 6.85
CA SER A 365 -15.85 25.07 7.20
C SER A 365 -16.60 23.75 6.93
N GLU A 366 -16.14 22.98 5.97
CA GLU A 366 -16.67 21.68 5.58
C GLU A 366 -15.56 20.65 5.53
N VAL A 367 -15.90 19.35 5.73
CA VAL A 367 -14.95 18.24 5.66
C VAL A 367 -15.02 17.59 4.29
N VAL A 368 -13.97 17.74 3.51
CA VAL A 368 -13.81 17.04 2.21
C VAL A 368 -12.98 15.77 2.43
N ARG A 369 -13.39 14.68 1.83
CA ARG A 369 -12.84 13.33 2.08
C ARG A 369 -12.24 12.74 0.80
N TYR A 370 -11.05 12.13 0.91
CA TYR A 370 -10.34 11.48 -0.19
C TYR A 370 -9.78 10.14 0.28
N GLU A 371 -10.06 9.06 -0.46
CA GLU A 371 -9.45 7.75 -0.22
C GLU A 371 -8.32 7.52 -1.23
N LEU A 372 -7.08 7.59 -0.78
CA LEU A 372 -5.93 7.58 -1.68
C LEU A 372 -5.50 6.17 -2.13
N THR A 373 -5.94 5.14 -1.43
CA THR A 373 -5.48 3.75 -1.68
C THR A 373 -6.55 2.86 -2.30
N GLY A 374 -7.68 3.43 -2.70
CA GLY A 374 -8.75 2.74 -3.43
C GLY A 374 -8.47 2.63 -4.94
N PRO A 375 -9.34 1.97 -5.71
CA PRO A 375 -9.17 1.80 -7.17
C PRO A 375 -9.00 3.11 -7.95
N GLN A 376 -9.62 4.20 -7.50
CA GLN A 376 -9.47 5.54 -8.05
C GLN A 376 -8.52 6.42 -7.22
N GLY A 377 -7.60 5.81 -6.49
CA GLY A 377 -6.76 6.50 -5.51
C GLY A 377 -5.88 7.59 -6.13
N LEU A 378 -5.36 7.38 -7.33
CA LEU A 378 -4.56 8.39 -8.04
C LEU A 378 -5.40 9.61 -8.44
N GLU A 379 -6.62 9.41 -8.92
CA GLU A 379 -7.54 10.51 -9.23
C GLU A 379 -7.89 11.31 -7.97
N GLN A 380 -8.16 10.61 -6.87
CA GLN A 380 -8.42 11.25 -5.57
C GLN A 380 -7.20 12.02 -5.07
N ALA A 381 -5.99 11.47 -5.23
CA ALA A 381 -4.75 12.15 -4.88
C ALA A 381 -4.56 13.43 -5.71
N ILE A 382 -4.82 13.39 -7.00
CA ILE A 382 -4.73 14.55 -7.88
C ILE A 382 -5.77 15.62 -7.48
N ARG A 383 -7.01 15.23 -7.23
CA ARG A 383 -8.06 16.14 -6.75
C ARG A 383 -7.65 16.78 -5.42
N PHE A 384 -7.10 16.02 -4.48
CA PHE A 384 -6.55 16.55 -3.24
C PHE A 384 -5.41 17.56 -3.49
N LEU A 385 -4.42 17.20 -4.30
CA LEU A 385 -3.26 18.05 -4.58
C LEU A 385 -3.65 19.35 -5.31
N SER A 386 -4.73 19.34 -6.10
CA SER A 386 -5.25 20.52 -6.81
C SER A 386 -5.99 21.51 -5.90
N GLN A 387 -6.49 21.08 -4.74
CA GLN A 387 -7.20 21.94 -3.78
C GLN A 387 -6.28 23.06 -3.26
N ARG A 388 -6.83 24.25 -3.10
CA ARG A 388 -6.14 25.40 -2.49
C ARG A 388 -6.60 25.58 -1.05
N PHE A 389 -5.67 25.85 -0.15
CA PHE A 389 -5.97 26.08 1.26
C PHE A 389 -6.44 27.53 1.44
N ARG A 390 -7.73 27.73 1.67
CA ARG A 390 -8.38 29.04 1.84
C ARG A 390 -9.56 29.01 2.83
N GLY A 391 -9.70 27.90 3.58
CA GLY A 391 -10.82 27.68 4.47
C GLY A 391 -10.65 28.33 5.85
N GLY A 392 -11.69 28.17 6.68
CA GLY A 392 -11.61 28.40 8.12
C GLY A 392 -10.96 27.22 8.82
N THR A 393 -10.86 27.29 10.17
CA THR A 393 -10.27 26.20 10.97
C THR A 393 -11.32 25.70 11.96
N ASP A 394 -11.93 24.55 11.68
CA ASP A 394 -12.81 23.84 12.61
C ASP A 394 -12.19 22.49 13.00
N ILE A 395 -11.25 22.53 13.95
CA ILE A 395 -10.58 21.34 14.48
C ILE A 395 -11.57 20.42 15.21
N ALA A 396 -12.62 20.96 15.83
CA ALA A 396 -13.58 20.15 16.56
C ALA A 396 -14.39 19.23 15.62
N SER A 397 -14.84 19.75 14.50
CA SER A 397 -15.52 18.94 13.45
C SER A 397 -14.58 17.91 12.84
N CYS A 398 -13.29 18.23 12.68
CA CYS A 398 -12.27 17.28 12.25
C CYS A 398 -12.18 16.07 13.21
N PHE A 399 -12.03 16.30 14.51
CA PHE A 399 -11.95 15.21 15.49
C PHE A 399 -13.22 14.37 15.55
N ARG A 400 -14.40 14.98 15.43
CA ARG A 400 -15.67 14.24 15.36
C ARG A 400 -15.69 13.32 14.13
N ALA A 401 -15.26 13.82 12.98
CA ALA A 401 -15.18 13.04 11.75
C ALA A 401 -14.14 11.89 11.84
N ILE A 402 -13.01 12.10 12.50
CA ILE A 402 -12.03 11.04 12.78
C ILE A 402 -12.67 9.94 13.63
N ILE A 403 -13.28 10.30 14.75
CA ILE A 403 -13.88 9.35 15.69
C ILE A 403 -15.00 8.56 14.99
N GLU A 404 -15.85 9.24 14.24
CA GLU A 404 -16.91 8.60 13.45
C GLU A 404 -16.33 7.57 12.46
N ARG A 405 -15.24 7.92 11.75
CA ARG A 405 -14.59 7.02 10.81
C ARG A 405 -13.95 5.82 11.48
N MET A 406 -13.31 6.02 12.64
CA MET A 406 -12.67 4.96 13.44
C MET A 406 -13.67 3.94 14.01
N GLN A 407 -14.95 4.27 14.08
CA GLN A 407 -16.01 3.32 14.49
C GLN A 407 -16.32 2.29 13.40
N GLY A 408 -15.91 2.53 12.16
CA GLY A 408 -16.08 1.56 11.07
C GLY A 408 -15.15 0.35 11.24
N PRO A 409 -15.61 -0.88 10.88
CA PRO A 409 -14.84 -2.11 11.09
C PRO A 409 -13.48 -2.12 10.39
N GLU A 410 -13.34 -1.39 9.30
CA GLU A 410 -12.10 -1.31 8.51
C GLU A 410 -11.10 -0.28 9.07
N TRP A 411 -11.50 0.55 10.05
CA TRP A 411 -10.74 1.68 10.57
C TRP A 411 -10.52 1.60 12.08
N THR A 412 -10.88 0.48 12.72
CA THR A 412 -10.78 0.28 14.17
C THR A 412 -9.35 0.41 14.71
N ASP A 413 -8.34 0.07 13.91
CA ASP A 413 -6.93 0.16 14.29
C ASP A 413 -6.20 1.33 13.60
N ALA A 414 -6.96 2.34 13.16
CA ALA A 414 -6.40 3.45 12.40
C ALA A 414 -5.54 4.38 13.28
N ASP A 415 -4.44 4.86 12.67
CA ASP A 415 -3.62 5.94 13.22
C ASP A 415 -4.12 7.28 12.65
N ALA A 416 -4.57 8.18 13.51
CA ALA A 416 -4.97 9.53 13.11
C ALA A 416 -3.78 10.48 13.10
N VAL A 417 -3.60 11.20 12.01
CA VAL A 417 -2.53 12.19 11.84
C VAL A 417 -3.15 13.54 11.52
N VAL A 418 -3.00 14.51 12.38
CA VAL A 418 -3.53 15.88 12.19
C VAL A 418 -2.40 16.82 11.82
N ILE A 419 -2.48 17.42 10.64
CA ILE A 419 -1.51 18.36 10.08
C ILE A 419 -2.09 19.76 10.17
N SER A 420 -1.51 20.63 11.01
CA SER A 420 -1.97 22.01 11.21
C SER A 420 -0.84 22.87 11.77
N ASP A 421 -0.98 24.17 11.75
CA ASP A 421 -0.13 25.10 12.52
C ASP A 421 -0.58 25.22 13.97
N PHE A 422 -1.73 24.63 14.32
CA PHE A 422 -2.32 24.61 15.67
C PHE A 422 -2.46 26.00 16.32
N ILE A 423 -2.65 27.02 15.51
CA ILE A 423 -2.89 28.41 16.00
C ILE A 423 -4.36 28.62 16.40
N ALA A 424 -5.22 27.70 16.03
CA ALA A 424 -6.67 27.76 16.18
C ALA A 424 -7.19 27.81 17.62
N GLN A 425 -8.50 27.92 17.74
CA GLN A 425 -9.25 28.03 19.00
C GLN A 425 -9.09 26.78 19.90
N ARG A 426 -9.45 26.95 21.18
CA ARG A 426 -9.49 25.83 22.14
C ARG A 426 -10.48 24.76 21.65
N LEU A 427 -10.09 23.50 21.80
CA LEU A 427 -11.02 22.38 21.61
C LEU A 427 -12.07 22.38 22.72
N PRO A 428 -13.35 22.15 22.41
CA PRO A 428 -14.39 21.92 23.39
C PRO A 428 -14.08 20.70 24.26
N ASP A 429 -14.41 20.75 25.55
CA ASP A 429 -14.10 19.68 26.51
C ASP A 429 -14.82 18.35 26.16
N ASP A 430 -15.96 18.42 25.48
CA ASP A 430 -16.70 17.25 24.98
C ASP A 430 -15.90 16.47 23.93
N VAL A 431 -15.15 17.17 23.07
CA VAL A 431 -14.28 16.56 22.06
C VAL A 431 -13.05 15.94 22.70
N VAL A 432 -12.45 16.63 23.68
CA VAL A 432 -11.28 16.14 24.43
C VAL A 432 -11.62 14.82 25.12
N ASN A 433 -12.76 14.75 25.79
CA ASN A 433 -13.24 13.54 26.48
C ASN A 433 -13.53 12.41 25.48
N LYS A 434 -14.19 12.72 24.35
CA LYS A 434 -14.50 11.74 23.31
C LYS A 434 -13.25 11.19 22.62
N VAL A 435 -12.15 11.94 22.51
CA VAL A 435 -10.87 11.44 22.00
C VAL A 435 -10.18 10.53 23.01
N GLY A 436 -10.24 10.87 24.30
CA GLY A 436 -9.62 10.08 25.36
C GLY A 436 -10.24 8.68 25.56
N GLU A 437 -11.51 8.47 25.21
CA GLU A 437 -12.14 7.15 25.28
C GLU A 437 -11.59 6.14 24.26
N PRO A 438 -11.51 6.43 22.94
CA PRO A 438 -10.91 5.55 21.95
C PRO A 438 -9.42 5.27 22.22
N GLN A 439 -8.65 6.26 22.68
CA GLN A 439 -7.26 6.07 23.05
C GLN A 439 -7.09 5.02 24.17
N ARG A 440 -7.97 5.03 25.17
CA ARG A 440 -7.92 4.10 26.30
C ARG A 440 -8.48 2.71 25.99
N LYS A 441 -9.60 2.63 25.24
CA LYS A 441 -10.33 1.39 24.99
C LYS A 441 -9.80 0.61 23.78
N HIS A 442 -9.42 1.30 22.70
CA HIS A 442 -9.09 0.71 21.41
C HIS A 442 -7.64 0.92 21.00
N LEU A 443 -6.80 1.52 21.86
CA LEU A 443 -5.40 1.85 21.54
C LEU A 443 -5.23 2.70 20.27
N HIS A 444 -6.25 3.49 19.92
CA HIS A 444 -6.17 4.46 18.83
C HIS A 444 -5.08 5.49 19.14
N ARG A 445 -4.32 5.86 18.13
CA ARG A 445 -3.24 6.83 18.26
C ARG A 445 -3.57 8.10 17.51
N PHE A 446 -3.31 9.22 18.14
CA PHE A 446 -3.48 10.53 17.55
C PHE A 446 -2.12 11.22 17.48
N HIS A 447 -1.67 11.47 16.27
CA HIS A 447 -0.41 12.13 15.99
C HIS A 447 -0.66 13.55 15.50
N ALA A 448 0.16 14.50 15.95
CA ALA A 448 0.15 15.86 15.44
C ALA A 448 1.40 16.13 14.60
N VAL A 449 1.22 16.72 13.45
CA VAL A 449 2.30 17.30 12.64
C VAL A 449 2.13 18.81 12.65
N ALA A 450 2.90 19.48 13.52
CA ALA A 450 2.84 20.92 13.68
C ALA A 450 3.75 21.61 12.64
N MET A 451 3.12 22.39 11.76
CA MET A 451 3.80 23.19 10.73
C MET A 451 4.30 24.55 11.25
N SER A 452 4.26 24.76 12.58
CA SER A 452 4.69 25.98 13.25
C SER A 452 5.34 25.67 14.58
N GLN A 453 6.25 26.53 15.04
CA GLN A 453 6.81 26.47 16.40
C GLN A 453 5.84 26.96 17.48
N HIS A 454 4.78 27.68 17.11
CA HIS A 454 3.93 28.46 18.01
C HIS A 454 2.55 27.82 18.32
N GLY A 455 2.42 26.51 18.17
CA GLY A 455 1.16 25.80 18.47
C GLY A 455 0.73 25.95 19.94
N LYS A 456 -0.59 26.07 20.19
CA LYS A 456 -1.14 26.23 21.56
C LYS A 456 -0.96 24.98 22.41
N PRO A 457 -0.36 25.07 23.62
CA PRO A 457 -0.07 23.90 24.46
C PRO A 457 -1.31 23.09 24.87
N GLY A 458 -2.48 23.72 24.94
CA GLY A 458 -3.73 23.06 25.36
C GLY A 458 -4.24 22.02 24.35
N ILE A 459 -4.07 22.26 23.05
CA ILE A 459 -4.47 21.33 22.00
C ILE A 459 -3.47 20.18 21.89
N MET A 460 -2.18 20.47 22.13
CA MET A 460 -1.11 19.51 22.01
C MET A 460 -1.20 18.33 22.99
N ARG A 461 -1.89 18.50 24.13
CA ARG A 461 -2.03 17.46 25.17
C ARG A 461 -2.90 16.25 24.74
N ILE A 462 -3.65 16.37 23.66
CA ILE A 462 -4.55 15.30 23.16
C ILE A 462 -3.79 14.28 22.34
N PHE A 463 -2.65 14.70 21.79
CA PHE A 463 -1.88 13.86 20.88
C PHE A 463 -0.87 12.99 21.64
N ASP A 464 -0.77 11.72 21.24
CA ASP A 464 0.21 10.77 21.77
C ASP A 464 1.63 11.17 21.36
N HIS A 465 1.80 11.63 20.10
CA HIS A 465 3.07 12.11 19.58
C HIS A 465 2.89 13.42 18.82
N ILE A 466 3.83 14.34 19.00
CA ILE A 466 3.85 15.64 18.33
C ILE A 466 5.13 15.78 17.53
N TRP A 467 4.99 15.83 16.23
CA TRP A 467 6.07 16.05 15.30
C TRP A 467 6.09 17.51 14.87
N ARG A 468 7.24 18.17 14.95
CA ARG A 468 7.37 19.57 14.58
C ARG A 468 8.18 19.70 13.32
N PHE A 469 7.58 20.30 12.31
CA PHE A 469 8.23 20.67 11.07
C PHE A 469 8.24 22.19 10.94
N ASP A 470 9.39 22.81 11.20
CA ASP A 470 9.50 24.26 11.16
C ASP A 470 9.58 24.76 9.71
N THR A 471 8.55 25.47 9.29
CA THR A 471 8.41 26.10 7.99
C THR A 471 8.88 27.55 7.94
N GLY A 472 9.41 28.09 9.04
CA GLY A 472 9.88 29.46 9.15
C GLY A 472 11.03 29.80 8.19
N LEU A 473 11.17 31.07 7.83
CA LEU A 473 12.20 31.57 6.91
C LEU A 473 13.62 31.16 7.32
N ARG A 474 13.91 31.21 8.62
CA ARG A 474 15.23 30.84 9.17
C ARG A 474 15.56 29.38 8.94
N SER A 475 14.61 28.49 9.19
CA SER A 475 14.78 27.05 8.98
C SER A 475 14.86 26.69 7.50
N ARG A 476 14.14 27.41 6.65
CA ARG A 476 14.22 27.26 5.18
C ARG A 476 15.60 27.64 4.66
N LEU A 477 16.20 28.73 5.14
CA LEU A 477 17.55 29.17 4.77
C LEU A 477 18.61 28.18 5.27
N LEU A 478 18.49 27.69 6.52
CA LEU A 478 19.42 26.70 7.07
C LEU A 478 19.38 25.37 6.31
N ARG A 479 18.21 24.92 5.86
CA ARG A 479 18.07 23.70 5.02
C ARG A 479 18.72 23.88 3.65
N ARG A 480 18.63 25.08 3.07
CA ARG A 480 19.25 25.40 1.78
C ARG A 480 20.79 25.50 1.88
N TRP A 481 21.32 25.84 3.08
CA TRP A 481 22.75 25.93 3.34
C TRP A 481 23.41 24.58 3.69
N LYS A 482 22.61 23.59 4.15
CA LYS A 482 23.11 22.24 4.44
C LYS A 482 23.15 21.31 3.22
N ARG A 483 22.72 21.79 2.08
CA ARG A 483 22.89 21.16 0.76
C ARG A 483 24.20 21.67 0.12
#